data_5d4094a10ea485772b15b7c18a195182
#
_entry.id   5d4094a10ea485772b15b7c18a195182
#
_cell.length_a   1.000
_cell.length_b   1.000
_cell.length_c   1.000
_cell.angle_alpha   90.00
_cell.angle_beta   90.00
_cell.angle_gamma   90.00
#
_symmetry.space_group_name_H-M   'P 1'
#
loop_
_entity.id
_entity.type
_entity.pdbx_description
1 polymer ?
#
loop_
_entity_poly.entity_id
_entity_poly.type
_entity_poly.pdbx_seq_one_letter_code
_entity_poly.pdbx_strand_id
1 'polypeptide(L)'
;MAPVDFFHGVRVFESAETPLLVRLNKTAVIGLIGTAPEADPKIFPINQPIQLLRPQDAARLGTKGTLPTAVDTIFDVVTCPIILVRINDAPSSPELWANAIGDQSKMTGVHAFSSAAAKGLYKPRLICAPGLTQTTPNDAISSINLTAGAGGYKPDTTKVTITGTGSGAEAVAIIDDNGSGQITSIAVTKAGFGYTGQVTVTIEGEGQGASATANIGATMNPVVAELLGIADKLRAMIYVDGPDTTNEAAVLYRSLINSERVAICDPKSLKFDTTARYNVPVPSSPQFAAQQALMDLSQGFWWSGSNVPVKGIVGTNRPIEYPSQSNYLNENRINTIVNINNDGFRIWGGWTCASDLNWQFISVRRCADIVNDNLELALLKFVDKPFSTANLKFIVEGSRSFFRQMENEGAILPGWDVWLLDTNTSEEMAQGILKLGVKFEPPAPIVDIRMTTYRSLVSYQLLFNKVTQEITSGALAA
;
A
#
# COMPACT_ATOMS: atom_id res chain seq x y z
N MET A 1 -15.21 -58.27 26.00
CA MET A 1 -15.65 -56.91 25.65
C MET A 1 -15.45 -56.05 26.89
N ALA A 2 -14.61 -55.04 26.84
CA ALA A 2 -14.56 -54.02 27.87
C ALA A 2 -15.91 -53.27 27.91
N PRO A 3 -16.46 -52.94 29.09
CA PRO A 3 -17.72 -52.22 29.16
C PRO A 3 -17.59 -50.87 28.46
N VAL A 4 -18.54 -50.59 27.57
CA VAL A 4 -18.66 -49.24 27.00
C VAL A 4 -18.97 -48.30 28.15
N ASP A 5 -18.07 -47.39 28.42
CA ASP A 5 -18.20 -46.38 29.47
C ASP A 5 -19.33 -45.42 29.11
N PHE A 6 -20.56 -45.77 29.52
CA PHE A 6 -21.74 -44.94 29.28
C PHE A 6 -21.71 -43.74 30.24
N PHE A 7 -21.79 -42.53 29.66
CA PHE A 7 -21.87 -41.31 30.44
C PHE A 7 -22.94 -40.37 29.84
N HIS A 8 -23.86 -39.95 30.67
CA HIS A 8 -24.88 -38.98 30.33
C HIS A 8 -24.52 -37.63 30.98
N GLY A 9 -23.83 -36.74 30.23
CA GLY A 9 -23.38 -35.44 30.71
C GLY A 9 -22.28 -34.85 29.81
N VAL A 10 -21.64 -33.77 30.29
CA VAL A 10 -20.51 -33.12 29.58
C VAL A 10 -19.20 -33.64 30.17
N ARG A 11 -18.35 -34.23 29.33
CA ARG A 11 -16.96 -34.56 29.67
C ARG A 11 -16.04 -33.52 29.11
N VAL A 12 -15.16 -32.98 29.93
CA VAL A 12 -14.08 -32.10 29.52
C VAL A 12 -12.79 -32.93 29.50
N PHE A 13 -12.16 -32.97 28.36
CA PHE A 13 -10.82 -33.54 28.20
C PHE A 13 -9.84 -32.40 28.01
N GLU A 14 -8.84 -32.31 28.87
CA GLU A 14 -7.72 -31.39 28.66
C GLU A 14 -6.75 -32.04 27.69
N SER A 15 -6.51 -31.37 26.55
CA SER A 15 -5.47 -31.74 25.61
C SER A 15 -4.22 -30.92 25.90
N ALA A 16 -3.07 -31.59 26.00
CA ALA A 16 -1.76 -30.91 26.07
C ALA A 16 -1.33 -30.29 24.73
N GLU A 17 -2.10 -30.55 23.69
CA GLU A 17 -1.86 -29.94 22.35
C GLU A 17 -2.44 -28.54 22.35
N THR A 18 -1.57 -27.53 22.40
CA THR A 18 -1.97 -26.14 22.24
C THR A 18 -2.20 -25.86 20.75
N PRO A 19 -3.42 -25.45 20.33
CA PRO A 19 -3.66 -25.02 18.97
C PRO A 19 -2.70 -23.89 18.58
N LEU A 20 -2.37 -23.80 17.31
CA LEU A 20 -1.56 -22.70 16.77
C LEU A 20 -2.37 -21.40 16.89
N LEU A 21 -2.24 -20.68 18.01
CA LEU A 21 -2.82 -19.36 18.15
C LEU A 21 -1.98 -18.38 17.33
N VAL A 22 -2.44 -18.08 16.13
CA VAL A 22 -1.88 -17.00 15.32
C VAL A 22 -2.43 -15.69 15.86
N ARG A 23 -1.57 -14.89 16.51
CA ARG A 23 -1.94 -13.53 16.91
C ARG A 23 -1.88 -12.65 15.67
N LEU A 24 -3.01 -12.06 15.30
CA LEU A 24 -3.05 -11.09 14.22
C LEU A 24 -2.18 -9.87 14.56
N ASN A 25 -1.30 -9.52 13.62
CA ASN A 25 -0.52 -8.30 13.71
C ASN A 25 -1.42 -7.06 13.67
N LYS A 26 -0.99 -5.97 14.30
CA LYS A 26 -1.67 -4.69 14.13
C LYS A 26 -1.55 -4.24 12.68
N THR A 27 -2.69 -4.10 12.00
CA THR A 27 -2.79 -3.75 10.57
C THR A 27 -2.97 -2.25 10.37
N ALA A 28 -3.66 -1.58 11.28
CA ALA A 28 -3.96 -0.16 11.28
C ALA A 28 -2.81 0.68 11.87
N VAL A 29 -1.59 0.56 11.32
CA VAL A 29 -0.42 1.35 11.74
C VAL A 29 0.00 2.25 10.60
N ILE A 30 -0.08 3.58 10.81
CA ILE A 30 0.25 4.58 9.79
C ILE A 30 1.68 5.06 9.98
N GLY A 31 2.47 5.05 8.90
CA GLY A 31 3.79 5.69 8.83
C GLY A 31 3.66 7.08 8.21
N LEU A 32 4.14 8.10 8.92
CA LEU A 32 4.20 9.47 8.41
C LEU A 32 5.63 9.96 8.33
N ILE A 33 6.01 10.51 7.18
CA ILE A 33 7.26 11.24 7.01
C ILE A 33 6.98 12.66 6.50
N GLY A 34 7.63 13.65 7.10
CA GLY A 34 7.43 15.03 6.70
C GLY A 34 8.16 16.03 7.60
N THR A 35 7.80 17.30 7.46
CA THR A 35 8.42 18.41 8.19
C THR A 35 7.58 18.86 9.38
N ALA A 36 8.25 19.29 10.42
CA ALA A 36 7.67 19.97 11.59
C ALA A 36 8.76 20.87 12.21
N PRO A 37 9.00 22.07 11.64
CA PRO A 37 10.11 22.91 12.05
C PRO A 37 10.00 23.41 13.51
N GLU A 38 8.79 23.53 14.04
CA GLU A 38 8.53 23.99 15.42
C GLU A 38 8.52 22.84 16.46
N ALA A 39 8.70 21.60 16.02
CA ALA A 39 8.65 20.44 16.92
C ALA A 39 9.80 20.44 17.93
N ASP A 40 9.50 20.05 19.18
CA ASP A 40 10.51 19.88 20.22
C ASP A 40 11.51 18.79 19.81
N PRO A 41 12.80 19.12 19.59
CA PRO A 41 13.78 18.17 19.07
C PRO A 41 14.14 17.04 20.06
N LYS A 42 13.82 17.20 21.35
CA LYS A 42 14.02 16.15 22.37
C LYS A 42 12.96 15.07 22.28
N ILE A 43 11.74 15.45 21.86
CA ILE A 43 10.61 14.52 21.73
C ILE A 43 10.52 14.00 20.31
N PHE A 44 10.75 14.86 19.32
CA PHE A 44 10.69 14.58 17.90
C PHE A 44 12.06 14.81 17.24
N PRO A 45 13.08 13.98 17.53
CA PRO A 45 14.38 14.09 16.89
C PRO A 45 14.28 13.85 15.38
N ILE A 46 15.13 14.52 14.59
CA ILE A 46 15.18 14.37 13.15
C ILE A 46 15.64 12.96 12.77
N ASN A 47 15.03 12.41 11.72
CA ASN A 47 15.38 11.09 11.14
C ASN A 47 15.25 9.92 12.13
N GLN A 48 14.41 10.04 13.13
CA GLN A 48 14.14 8.94 14.05
C GLN A 48 12.64 8.60 14.07
N PRO A 49 12.27 7.31 14.04
CA PRO A 49 10.88 6.92 14.15
C PRO A 49 10.40 7.12 15.60
N ILE A 50 9.30 7.84 15.74
CA ILE A 50 8.61 8.09 17.02
C ILE A 50 7.19 7.55 16.89
N GLN A 51 6.69 6.89 17.94
CA GLN A 51 5.34 6.36 17.98
C GLN A 51 4.38 7.27 18.71
N LEU A 52 3.28 7.63 18.05
CA LEU A 52 2.13 8.32 18.64
C LEU A 52 0.99 7.29 18.77
N LEU A 53 0.35 7.26 19.94
CA LEU A 53 -0.80 6.38 20.19
C LEU A 53 -2.09 7.18 20.38
N ARG A 54 -1.99 8.44 20.73
CA ARG A 54 -3.08 9.34 21.07
C ARG A 54 -2.82 10.76 20.55
N PRO A 55 -3.86 11.57 20.33
CA PRO A 55 -3.70 12.96 19.91
C PRO A 55 -2.77 13.78 20.84
N GLN A 56 -2.82 13.52 22.15
CA GLN A 56 -1.99 14.24 23.13
C GLN A 56 -0.48 14.02 22.93
N ASP A 57 -0.09 12.88 22.35
CA ASP A 57 1.30 12.56 22.09
C ASP A 57 1.92 13.50 21.04
N ALA A 58 1.10 14.18 20.23
CA ALA A 58 1.51 15.18 19.24
C ALA A 58 1.57 16.62 19.77
N ALA A 59 1.26 16.88 21.04
CA ALA A 59 1.10 18.24 21.59
C ALA A 59 2.32 19.17 21.40
N ARG A 60 3.54 18.62 21.23
CA ARG A 60 4.77 19.38 21.00
C ARG A 60 5.31 19.27 19.59
N LEU A 61 4.47 18.89 18.63
CA LEU A 61 4.83 18.82 17.22
C LEU A 61 4.86 20.20 16.54
N GLY A 62 4.24 21.21 17.16
CA GLY A 62 4.07 22.55 16.58
C GLY A 62 2.89 22.61 15.62
N THR A 63 2.84 23.69 14.86
CA THR A 63 1.75 23.96 13.90
C THR A 63 2.22 24.10 12.45
N LYS A 64 3.53 24.30 12.23
CA LYS A 64 4.12 24.47 10.91
C LYS A 64 4.72 23.18 10.36
N GLY A 65 4.73 23.08 9.05
CA GLY A 65 5.19 21.91 8.30
C GLY A 65 4.04 21.00 7.88
N THR A 66 4.38 19.81 7.37
CA THR A 66 3.40 18.88 6.81
C THR A 66 2.86 17.88 7.84
N LEU A 67 3.64 17.58 8.88
CA LEU A 67 3.29 16.56 9.88
C LEU A 67 2.14 16.97 10.81
N PRO A 68 2.07 18.21 11.38
CA PRO A 68 1.00 18.55 12.31
C PRO A 68 -0.39 18.34 11.70
N THR A 69 -0.63 18.94 10.53
CA THR A 69 -1.91 18.82 9.82
C THR A 69 -2.23 17.36 9.43
N ALA A 70 -1.22 16.58 9.06
CA ALA A 70 -1.42 15.17 8.72
C ALA A 70 -1.81 14.33 9.95
N VAL A 71 -1.16 14.56 11.10
CA VAL A 71 -1.49 13.90 12.37
C VAL A 71 -2.92 14.24 12.81
N ASP A 72 -3.29 15.51 12.74
CA ASP A 72 -4.64 15.98 13.08
C ASP A 72 -5.67 15.35 12.13
N THR A 73 -5.36 15.28 10.82
CA THR A 73 -6.24 14.63 9.82
C THR A 73 -6.48 13.17 10.15
N ILE A 74 -5.45 12.43 10.58
CA ILE A 74 -5.60 11.03 10.95
C ILE A 74 -6.45 10.89 12.22
N PHE A 75 -6.15 11.64 13.27
CA PHE A 75 -6.87 11.53 14.53
C PHE A 75 -8.32 12.04 14.47
N ASP A 76 -8.67 12.93 13.53
CA ASP A 76 -10.05 13.31 13.24
C ASP A 76 -10.89 12.13 12.72
N VAL A 77 -10.24 11.16 12.07
CA VAL A 77 -10.90 9.98 11.49
C VAL A 77 -10.83 8.77 12.42
N VAL A 78 -9.65 8.46 12.93
CA VAL A 78 -9.38 7.23 13.67
C VAL A 78 -8.23 7.39 14.68
N THR A 79 -8.40 6.81 15.86
CA THR A 79 -7.29 6.68 16.82
C THR A 79 -6.55 5.37 16.55
N CYS A 80 -5.39 5.47 15.93
CA CYS A 80 -4.52 4.34 15.62
C CYS A 80 -3.04 4.68 15.88
N PRO A 81 -2.15 3.70 15.98
CA PRO A 81 -0.72 3.96 16.11
C PRO A 81 -0.16 4.67 14.87
N ILE A 82 0.57 5.74 15.07
CA ILE A 82 1.29 6.48 14.01
C ILE A 82 2.78 6.36 14.30
N ILE A 83 3.56 5.91 13.31
CA ILE A 83 5.03 5.96 13.33
C ILE A 83 5.45 7.18 12.53
N LEU A 84 5.92 8.20 13.24
CA LEU A 84 6.25 9.49 12.68
C LEU A 84 7.77 9.63 12.51
N VAL A 85 8.21 10.06 11.34
CA VAL A 85 9.60 10.39 11.02
C VAL A 85 9.65 11.87 10.61
N ARG A 86 10.29 12.69 11.47
CA ARG A 86 10.51 14.11 11.17
C ARG A 86 11.79 14.27 10.36
N ILE A 87 11.72 15.04 9.28
CA ILE A 87 12.87 15.42 8.45
C ILE A 87 13.15 16.92 8.58
N ASN A 88 14.34 17.35 8.14
CA ASN A 88 14.64 18.76 8.00
C ASN A 88 13.75 19.42 6.97
N ASP A 89 13.29 20.61 7.26
CA ASP A 89 12.64 21.47 6.29
C ASP A 89 13.67 22.05 5.31
N ALA A 90 13.21 22.41 4.11
CA ALA A 90 14.06 22.98 3.08
C ALA A 90 13.26 23.94 2.18
N PRO A 91 13.91 24.98 1.63
CA PRO A 91 13.23 25.99 0.82
C PRO A 91 12.89 25.48 -0.59
N SER A 92 13.54 24.44 -1.09
CA SER A 92 13.33 23.90 -2.43
C SER A 92 12.85 22.46 -2.40
N SER A 93 12.02 22.09 -3.39
CA SER A 93 11.55 20.69 -3.53
C SER A 93 12.70 19.68 -3.65
N PRO A 94 13.77 19.92 -4.45
CA PRO A 94 14.89 18.99 -4.54
C PRO A 94 15.59 18.72 -3.19
N GLU A 95 15.85 19.76 -2.41
CA GLU A 95 16.45 19.60 -1.08
C GLU A 95 15.51 18.88 -0.12
N LEU A 96 14.22 19.18 -0.19
CA LEU A 96 13.21 18.53 0.62
C LEU A 96 13.08 17.05 0.27
N TRP A 97 13.14 16.70 -1.03
CA TRP A 97 13.19 15.31 -1.47
C TRP A 97 14.45 14.60 -0.98
N ALA A 98 15.62 15.25 -1.06
CA ALA A 98 16.87 14.69 -0.56
C ALA A 98 16.81 14.40 0.95
N ASN A 99 16.22 15.31 1.74
CA ASN A 99 16.00 15.10 3.17
C ASN A 99 15.01 13.95 3.45
N ALA A 100 13.98 13.78 2.62
CA ALA A 100 12.99 12.72 2.76
C ALA A 100 13.54 11.35 2.35
N ILE A 101 14.30 11.27 1.25
CA ILE A 101 14.98 10.05 0.81
C ILE A 101 15.96 9.59 1.89
N GLY A 102 16.84 10.48 2.33
CA GLY A 102 17.83 10.17 3.35
C GLY A 102 18.92 9.23 2.88
N ASP A 103 19.46 8.44 3.81
CA ASP A 103 20.59 7.52 3.58
C ASP A 103 20.27 6.16 4.22
N GLN A 104 20.31 5.12 3.40
CA GLN A 104 20.01 3.75 3.83
C GLN A 104 20.99 3.26 4.89
N SER A 105 22.29 3.57 4.73
CA SER A 105 23.34 3.11 5.66
C SER A 105 23.20 3.73 7.04
N LYS A 106 22.69 4.96 7.11
CA LYS A 106 22.45 5.70 8.36
C LYS A 106 21.02 5.57 8.88
N MET A 107 20.15 4.87 8.15
CA MET A 107 18.72 4.73 8.45
C MET A 107 18.02 6.08 8.64
N THR A 108 18.31 7.05 7.76
CA THR A 108 17.70 8.39 7.78
C THR A 108 16.59 8.52 6.72
N GLY A 109 15.79 9.58 6.78
CA GLY A 109 14.67 9.79 5.86
C GLY A 109 13.66 8.64 5.90
N VAL A 110 13.21 8.17 4.73
CA VAL A 110 12.26 7.05 4.60
C VAL A 110 12.82 5.72 5.16
N HIS A 111 14.14 5.55 5.18
CA HIS A 111 14.78 4.35 5.71
C HIS A 111 14.63 4.18 7.22
N ALA A 112 14.33 5.27 7.93
CA ALA A 112 14.05 5.23 9.37
C ALA A 112 12.88 4.31 9.71
N PHE A 113 11.90 4.13 8.82
CA PHE A 113 10.78 3.20 9.03
C PHE A 113 11.24 1.75 9.20
N SER A 114 12.30 1.33 8.52
CA SER A 114 12.84 -0.03 8.63
C SER A 114 13.43 -0.32 10.02
N SER A 115 13.83 0.72 10.76
CA SER A 115 14.37 0.60 12.11
C SER A 115 13.30 0.55 13.21
N ALA A 116 12.03 0.84 12.89
CA ALA A 116 10.96 0.94 13.88
C ALA A 116 10.79 -0.33 14.71
N ALA A 117 10.71 -1.50 14.06
CA ALA A 117 10.55 -2.78 14.75
C ALA A 117 11.75 -3.11 15.67
N ALA A 118 12.98 -2.82 15.23
CA ALA A 118 14.18 -3.03 16.05
C ALA A 118 14.22 -2.12 17.30
N LYS A 119 13.53 -0.97 17.25
CA LYS A 119 13.35 -0.07 18.42
C LYS A 119 12.12 -0.43 19.28
N GLY A 120 11.46 -1.55 19.03
CA GLY A 120 10.27 -1.98 19.75
C GLY A 120 8.99 -1.21 19.40
N LEU A 121 9.00 -0.47 18.30
CA LEU A 121 7.83 0.24 17.77
C LEU A 121 7.03 -0.65 16.84
N TYR A 122 5.77 -0.26 16.56
CA TYR A 122 4.98 -0.99 15.57
C TYR A 122 5.53 -0.83 14.15
N LYS A 123 5.35 -1.86 13.33
CA LYS A 123 5.71 -1.86 11.90
C LYS A 123 4.67 -1.07 11.11
N PRO A 124 5.04 0.01 10.39
CA PRO A 124 4.10 0.75 9.54
C PRO A 124 3.52 -0.14 8.44
N ARG A 125 2.21 0.03 8.17
CA ARG A 125 1.46 -0.72 7.14
C ARG A 125 0.84 0.18 6.08
N LEU A 126 0.63 1.45 6.41
CA LEU A 126 0.05 2.48 5.56
C LEU A 126 1.00 3.67 5.62
N ILE A 127 1.75 3.93 4.56
CA ILE A 127 2.80 4.96 4.58
C ILE A 127 2.34 6.17 3.78
N CYS A 128 2.50 7.36 4.36
CA CYS A 128 2.23 8.64 3.72
C CYS A 128 3.43 9.58 3.85
N ALA A 129 3.68 10.36 2.80
CA ALA A 129 4.66 11.44 2.77
C ALA A 129 3.96 12.73 2.32
N PRO A 130 3.08 13.31 3.19
CA PRO A 130 2.20 14.42 2.83
C PRO A 130 3.00 15.66 2.42
N GLY A 131 2.62 16.24 1.27
CA GLY A 131 3.28 17.41 0.72
C GLY A 131 4.61 17.15 0.01
N LEU A 132 5.10 15.91 -0.01
CA LEU A 132 6.38 15.53 -0.63
C LEU A 132 6.22 14.80 -1.96
N THR A 133 5.02 14.34 -2.30
CA THR A 133 4.78 13.40 -3.40
C THR A 133 4.02 13.98 -4.58
N GLN A 134 3.35 15.12 -4.44
CA GLN A 134 2.41 15.69 -5.43
C GLN A 134 3.04 16.21 -6.72
N THR A 135 4.35 16.33 -6.76
CA THR A 135 5.09 16.83 -7.92
C THR A 135 6.11 15.81 -8.41
N THR A 136 6.41 15.89 -9.70
CA THR A 136 7.42 15.04 -10.36
C THR A 136 8.57 15.90 -10.85
N PRO A 137 9.82 15.44 -10.81
CA PRO A 137 10.91 16.12 -11.46
C PRO A 137 10.74 16.01 -12.98
N ASN A 138 10.91 17.12 -13.70
CA ASN A 138 11.01 17.15 -15.16
C ASN A 138 12.46 17.17 -15.63
N ASP A 139 13.37 17.21 -14.71
CA ASP A 139 14.82 17.37 -14.84
C ASP A 139 15.56 16.13 -14.29
N ALA A 140 14.98 14.97 -14.46
CA ALA A 140 15.53 13.67 -14.07
C ALA A 140 15.97 12.86 -15.29
N ILE A 141 16.78 11.82 -15.09
CA ILE A 141 17.16 10.91 -16.17
C ILE A 141 16.02 9.93 -16.43
N SER A 142 15.25 10.17 -17.47
CA SER A 142 14.09 9.36 -17.83
C SER A 142 14.45 8.05 -18.53
N SER A 143 15.53 8.05 -19.31
CA SER A 143 16.05 6.85 -19.97
C SER A 143 17.50 7.04 -20.40
N ILE A 144 18.19 5.94 -20.62
CA ILE A 144 19.54 5.92 -21.22
C ILE A 144 19.48 5.05 -22.46
N ASN A 145 19.75 5.66 -23.62
CA ASN A 145 19.78 4.97 -24.89
C ASN A 145 21.21 4.52 -25.20
N LEU A 146 21.40 3.22 -25.36
CA LEU A 146 22.66 2.67 -25.81
C LEU A 146 22.88 3.08 -27.27
N THR A 147 23.98 3.78 -27.56
CA THR A 147 24.34 4.23 -28.91
C THR A 147 25.23 3.20 -29.61
N ALA A 148 26.14 2.57 -28.86
CA ALA A 148 26.93 1.44 -29.31
C ALA A 148 27.11 0.47 -28.14
N GLY A 149 26.72 -0.80 -28.35
CA GLY A 149 26.98 -1.91 -27.43
C GLY A 149 28.21 -2.65 -27.92
N ALA A 150 29.31 -2.54 -27.22
CA ALA A 150 30.53 -3.29 -27.51
C ALA A 150 30.69 -4.47 -26.57
N GLY A 151 31.54 -5.47 -26.91
CA GLY A 151 31.71 -6.69 -26.15
C GLY A 151 32.87 -6.63 -25.14
N GLY A 152 33.00 -7.71 -24.39
CA GLY A 152 34.06 -7.87 -23.40
C GLY A 152 33.77 -7.28 -22.02
N TYR A 153 32.57 -6.79 -21.79
CA TYR A 153 32.11 -6.32 -20.47
C TYR A 153 31.69 -7.50 -19.58
N LYS A 154 31.88 -7.34 -18.28
CA LYS A 154 31.48 -8.33 -17.28
C LYS A 154 30.51 -7.69 -16.26
N PRO A 155 29.44 -8.38 -15.82
CA PRO A 155 28.48 -7.83 -14.87
C PRO A 155 29.11 -7.28 -13.59
N ASP A 156 30.10 -7.99 -13.05
CA ASP A 156 30.72 -7.68 -11.75
C ASP A 156 31.67 -6.47 -11.79
N THR A 157 32.21 -6.10 -12.97
CA THR A 157 33.20 -5.05 -13.13
C THR A 157 32.71 -3.85 -13.92
N THR A 158 31.54 -3.96 -14.59
CA THR A 158 31.00 -2.88 -15.41
C THR A 158 30.26 -1.87 -14.54
N LYS A 159 30.68 -0.61 -14.61
CA LYS A 159 30.09 0.51 -13.89
C LYS A 159 29.60 1.56 -14.87
N VAL A 160 28.37 2.04 -14.66
CA VAL A 160 27.79 3.16 -15.39
C VAL A 160 27.81 4.39 -14.50
N THR A 161 28.46 5.45 -14.94
CA THR A 161 28.56 6.73 -14.22
C THR A 161 27.83 7.81 -15.02
N ILE A 162 26.96 8.55 -14.35
CA ILE A 162 26.16 9.65 -14.95
C ILE A 162 26.69 10.96 -14.35
N THR A 163 27.14 11.87 -15.20
CA THR A 163 27.67 13.18 -14.80
C THR A 163 26.92 14.31 -15.48
N GLY A 164 26.58 15.35 -14.73
CA GLY A 164 25.84 16.52 -15.18
C GLY A 164 25.60 17.50 -14.03
N THR A 165 24.68 18.45 -14.23
CA THR A 165 24.32 19.45 -13.21
C THR A 165 23.52 18.86 -12.05
N GLY A 166 22.77 17.77 -12.30
CA GLY A 166 21.97 17.07 -11.31
C GLY A 166 22.74 16.06 -10.46
N SER A 167 22.03 15.36 -9.60
CA SER A 167 22.58 14.38 -8.70
C SER A 167 21.65 13.20 -8.47
N GLY A 168 22.19 12.08 -7.92
CA GLY A 168 21.41 10.95 -7.47
C GLY A 168 20.94 9.98 -8.56
N ALA A 169 21.32 10.19 -9.85
CA ALA A 169 21.03 9.21 -10.88
C ALA A 169 21.99 8.01 -10.80
N GLU A 170 21.43 6.81 -10.89
CA GLU A 170 22.16 5.55 -10.93
C GLU A 170 21.65 4.70 -12.09
N ALA A 171 22.54 3.96 -12.75
CA ALA A 171 22.18 3.05 -13.82
C ALA A 171 23.08 1.82 -13.83
N VAL A 172 22.58 0.72 -14.39
CA VAL A 172 23.26 -0.55 -14.51
C VAL A 172 23.24 -1.01 -15.96
N ALA A 173 24.37 -1.48 -16.47
CA ALA A 173 24.45 -2.09 -17.79
C ALA A 173 23.89 -3.52 -17.73
N ILE A 174 23.02 -3.87 -18.69
CA ILE A 174 22.54 -5.22 -18.90
C ILE A 174 23.40 -5.86 -19.99
N ILE A 175 24.12 -6.90 -19.61
CA ILE A 175 25.08 -7.61 -20.45
C ILE A 175 24.43 -8.94 -20.85
N ASP A 176 24.68 -9.39 -22.07
CA ASP A 176 24.12 -10.65 -22.55
C ASP A 176 24.75 -11.88 -21.87
N ASP A 177 23.98 -12.97 -21.78
CA ASP A 177 24.38 -14.22 -21.12
C ASP A 177 25.14 -15.18 -22.06
N ASN A 178 25.40 -14.78 -23.32
CA ASN A 178 26.03 -15.65 -24.33
C ASN A 178 27.57 -15.69 -24.25
N GLY A 179 28.15 -14.97 -23.29
CA GLY A 179 29.59 -14.90 -23.07
C GLY A 179 30.34 -13.92 -23.99
N SER A 180 29.63 -13.16 -24.85
CA SER A 180 30.25 -12.12 -25.68
C SER A 180 30.59 -10.89 -24.86
N GLY A 181 29.97 -10.69 -23.70
CA GLY A 181 30.08 -9.51 -22.86
C GLY A 181 29.50 -8.25 -23.52
N GLN A 182 28.53 -8.42 -24.44
CA GLN A 182 27.91 -7.29 -25.12
C GLN A 182 26.88 -6.62 -24.19
N ILE A 183 26.95 -5.29 -24.08
CA ILE A 183 25.90 -4.52 -23.40
C ILE A 183 24.69 -4.44 -24.33
N THR A 184 23.53 -4.95 -23.89
CA THR A 184 22.28 -4.97 -24.63
C THR A 184 21.39 -3.76 -24.33
N SER A 185 21.46 -3.26 -23.09
CA SER A 185 20.74 -2.07 -22.66
C SER A 185 21.34 -1.48 -21.38
N ILE A 186 20.92 -0.29 -21.01
CA ILE A 186 21.27 0.34 -19.72
C ILE A 186 19.96 0.69 -19.01
N ALA A 187 19.77 0.09 -17.85
CA ALA A 187 18.62 0.33 -17.00
C ALA A 187 18.92 1.46 -16.01
N VAL A 188 18.08 2.48 -15.98
CA VAL A 188 18.14 3.53 -14.97
C VAL A 188 17.51 2.95 -13.69
N THR A 189 18.30 2.80 -12.64
CA THR A 189 17.84 2.28 -11.33
C THR A 189 17.38 3.40 -10.42
N LYS A 190 17.99 4.57 -10.52
CA LYS A 190 17.53 5.82 -9.89
C LYS A 190 17.59 6.96 -10.90
N ALA A 191 16.50 7.68 -11.02
CA ALA A 191 16.40 8.76 -12.01
C ALA A 191 17.16 10.04 -11.60
N GLY A 192 17.40 10.25 -10.30
CA GLY A 192 17.96 11.50 -9.78
C GLY A 192 17.07 12.71 -10.09
N PHE A 193 17.59 13.92 -9.95
CA PHE A 193 16.92 15.18 -10.28
C PHE A 193 17.93 16.31 -10.44
N GLY A 194 17.47 17.46 -10.99
CA GLY A 194 18.32 18.66 -11.19
C GLY A 194 19.24 18.59 -12.41
N TYR A 195 18.99 17.68 -13.35
CA TYR A 195 19.77 17.58 -14.59
C TYR A 195 19.26 18.60 -15.61
N THR A 196 20.12 19.55 -15.93
CA THR A 196 19.85 20.57 -16.96
C THR A 196 20.99 20.59 -17.99
N GLY A 197 20.66 20.70 -19.26
CA GLY A 197 21.65 20.71 -20.33
C GLY A 197 22.21 19.32 -20.67
N GLN A 198 23.49 19.26 -21.02
CA GLN A 198 24.12 18.01 -21.47
C GLN A 198 24.48 17.11 -20.28
N VAL A 199 24.08 15.84 -20.37
CA VAL A 199 24.44 14.78 -19.42
C VAL A 199 25.38 13.80 -20.11
N THR A 200 26.48 13.47 -19.44
CA THR A 200 27.46 12.50 -19.92
C THR A 200 27.25 11.16 -19.22
N VAL A 201 27.16 10.09 -20.00
CA VAL A 201 27.12 8.71 -19.51
C VAL A 201 28.46 8.06 -19.81
N THR A 202 29.18 7.65 -18.77
CA THR A 202 30.46 6.96 -18.86
C THR A 202 30.28 5.50 -18.48
N ILE A 203 30.73 4.57 -19.32
CA ILE A 203 30.68 3.14 -19.10
C ILE A 203 32.11 2.65 -18.90
N GLU A 204 32.44 2.20 -17.70
CA GLU A 204 33.75 1.69 -17.30
C GLU A 204 33.68 0.19 -17.11
N GLY A 205 34.72 -0.53 -17.49
CA GLY A 205 34.82 -1.98 -17.35
C GLY A 205 35.97 -2.56 -18.16
N GLU A 206 36.05 -3.90 -18.24
CA GLU A 206 37.08 -4.59 -19.02
C GLU A 206 36.84 -4.47 -20.54
N GLY A 207 35.58 -4.28 -20.97
CA GLY A 207 35.19 -4.04 -22.36
C GLY A 207 35.50 -2.63 -22.84
N GLN A 208 35.43 -2.40 -24.14
CA GLN A 208 35.71 -1.10 -24.75
C GLN A 208 34.70 -0.76 -25.83
N GLY A 209 34.49 0.54 -26.06
CA GLY A 209 33.73 1.06 -27.20
C GLY A 209 32.20 1.18 -26.96
N ALA A 210 31.69 0.86 -25.78
CA ALA A 210 30.30 1.15 -25.47
C ALA A 210 30.08 2.65 -25.29
N SER A 211 28.97 3.16 -25.82
CA SER A 211 28.56 4.55 -25.67
C SER A 211 27.04 4.64 -25.48
N ALA A 212 26.62 5.62 -24.70
CA ALA A 212 25.21 5.84 -24.41
C ALA A 212 24.88 7.33 -24.24
N THR A 213 23.63 7.68 -24.45
CA THR A 213 23.09 9.03 -24.25
C THR A 213 21.95 8.99 -23.24
N ALA A 214 21.99 9.91 -22.28
CA ALA A 214 20.90 10.07 -21.31
C ALA A 214 19.84 11.06 -21.84
N ASN A 215 18.56 10.73 -21.59
CA ASN A 215 17.44 11.62 -21.86
C ASN A 215 16.95 12.20 -20.53
N ILE A 216 16.75 13.50 -20.51
CA ILE A 216 16.15 14.22 -19.40
C ILE A 216 14.64 14.30 -19.64
N GLY A 217 13.84 14.07 -18.61
CA GLY A 217 12.39 14.14 -18.71
C GLY A 217 11.67 13.92 -17.38
N ALA A 218 10.35 13.90 -17.45
CA ALA A 218 9.52 13.59 -16.31
C ALA A 218 9.71 12.13 -15.86
N THR A 219 9.88 11.95 -14.55
CA THR A 219 10.00 10.63 -13.94
C THR A 219 9.14 10.56 -12.69
N MET A 220 9.00 9.36 -12.11
CA MET A 220 8.36 9.17 -10.82
C MET A 220 8.98 10.10 -9.77
N ASN A 221 8.15 10.60 -8.86
CA ASN A 221 8.64 11.35 -7.71
C ASN A 221 9.71 10.53 -6.94
N PRO A 222 10.87 11.11 -6.63
CA PRO A 222 12.00 10.36 -6.07
C PRO A 222 11.73 9.84 -4.65
N VAL A 223 10.87 10.51 -3.87
CA VAL A 223 10.45 10.01 -2.56
C VAL A 223 9.56 8.77 -2.70
N VAL A 224 8.66 8.77 -3.70
CA VAL A 224 7.82 7.59 -4.00
C VAL A 224 8.69 6.43 -4.46
N ALA A 225 9.66 6.69 -5.34
CA ALA A 225 10.59 5.67 -5.83
C ALA A 225 11.36 5.00 -4.70
N GLU A 226 11.88 5.77 -3.75
CA GLU A 226 12.62 5.21 -2.59
C GLU A 226 11.68 4.49 -1.61
N LEU A 227 10.46 5.01 -1.41
CA LEU A 227 9.45 4.35 -0.57
C LEU A 227 9.04 2.97 -1.08
N LEU A 228 9.14 2.67 -2.38
CA LEU A 228 8.81 1.35 -2.92
C LEU A 228 9.66 0.25 -2.28
N GLY A 229 10.98 0.44 -2.20
CA GLY A 229 11.88 -0.52 -1.55
C GLY A 229 11.60 -0.70 -0.04
N ILE A 230 11.15 0.36 0.63
CA ILE A 230 10.74 0.31 2.04
C ILE A 230 9.40 -0.43 2.18
N ALA A 231 8.43 -0.13 1.31
CA ALA A 231 7.11 -0.76 1.32
C ALA A 231 7.20 -2.26 1.06
N ASP A 232 8.08 -2.71 0.18
CA ASP A 232 8.32 -4.14 -0.05
C ASP A 232 8.85 -4.84 1.20
N LYS A 233 9.88 -4.28 1.83
CA LYS A 233 10.46 -4.82 3.09
C LYS A 233 9.44 -4.86 4.24
N LEU A 234 8.59 -3.85 4.32
CA LEU A 234 7.59 -3.71 5.38
C LEU A 234 6.25 -4.35 5.02
N ARG A 235 6.04 -4.84 3.79
CA ARG A 235 4.74 -5.25 3.26
C ARG A 235 3.69 -4.16 3.55
N ALA A 236 3.98 -2.93 3.15
CA ALA A 236 3.15 -1.76 3.40
C ALA A 236 2.57 -1.19 2.11
N MET A 237 1.47 -0.45 2.23
CA MET A 237 0.92 0.37 1.15
C MET A 237 1.41 1.81 1.29
N ILE A 238 1.66 2.46 0.16
CA ILE A 238 2.04 3.86 0.07
C ILE A 238 0.84 4.66 -0.47
N TYR A 239 0.38 5.64 0.29
CA TYR A 239 -0.63 6.60 -0.15
C TYR A 239 0.07 7.87 -0.60
N VAL A 240 -0.11 8.22 -1.86
CA VAL A 240 0.59 9.28 -2.58
C VAL A 240 -0.38 10.38 -2.93
N ASP A 241 -0.03 11.63 -2.63
CA ASP A 241 -0.81 12.77 -3.07
C ASP A 241 -0.60 13.01 -4.57
N GLY A 242 -1.70 13.13 -5.31
CA GLY A 242 -1.68 13.52 -6.72
C GLY A 242 -1.42 15.02 -6.91
N PRO A 243 -1.31 15.49 -8.15
CA PRO A 243 -0.90 16.87 -8.49
C PRO A 243 -1.94 17.94 -8.16
N ASP A 244 -3.21 17.56 -7.91
CA ASP A 244 -4.30 18.48 -7.53
C ASP A 244 -4.53 19.64 -8.52
N THR A 245 -4.30 19.42 -9.80
CA THR A 245 -4.47 20.44 -10.86
C THR A 245 -5.62 20.10 -11.80
N THR A 246 -5.45 19.15 -12.70
CA THR A 246 -6.49 18.63 -13.59
C THR A 246 -6.57 17.11 -13.56
N ASN A 247 -7.65 16.54 -14.10
CA ASN A 247 -7.79 15.09 -14.20
C ASN A 247 -6.71 14.48 -15.09
N GLU A 248 -6.39 15.17 -16.21
CA GLU A 248 -5.36 14.75 -17.16
C GLU A 248 -3.96 14.76 -16.53
N ALA A 249 -3.66 15.78 -15.71
CA ALA A 249 -2.39 15.84 -14.98
C ALA A 249 -2.28 14.70 -13.96
N ALA A 250 -3.37 14.34 -13.29
CA ALA A 250 -3.40 13.19 -12.38
C ALA A 250 -3.17 11.87 -13.14
N VAL A 251 -3.77 11.71 -14.35
CA VAL A 251 -3.56 10.54 -15.19
C VAL A 251 -2.11 10.48 -15.70
N LEU A 252 -1.54 11.60 -16.11
CA LEU A 252 -0.13 11.67 -16.52
C LEU A 252 0.79 11.31 -15.34
N TYR A 253 0.54 11.85 -14.17
CA TYR A 253 1.27 11.49 -12.95
C TYR A 253 1.19 9.98 -12.67
N ARG A 254 -0.02 9.39 -12.77
CA ARG A 254 -0.25 7.96 -12.60
C ARG A 254 0.55 7.12 -13.60
N SER A 255 0.70 7.56 -14.85
CA SER A 255 1.42 6.81 -15.89
C SER A 255 2.91 6.59 -15.59
N LEU A 256 3.49 7.41 -14.72
CA LEU A 256 4.87 7.27 -14.26
C LEU A 256 5.06 6.21 -13.18
N ILE A 257 3.98 5.67 -12.61
CA ILE A 257 4.01 4.75 -11.48
C ILE A 257 3.36 3.41 -11.87
N ASN A 258 4.11 2.32 -11.76
CA ASN A 258 3.58 0.97 -11.91
C ASN A 258 3.96 0.14 -10.68
N SER A 259 3.05 0.07 -9.71
CA SER A 259 3.27 -0.69 -8.47
C SER A 259 1.96 -1.06 -7.81
N GLU A 260 1.89 -2.28 -7.32
CA GLU A 260 0.78 -2.79 -6.51
C GLU A 260 0.77 -2.24 -5.08
N ARG A 261 1.82 -1.50 -4.68
CA ARG A 261 1.97 -0.93 -3.35
C ARG A 261 1.72 0.56 -3.29
N VAL A 262 1.38 1.19 -4.41
CA VAL A 262 1.07 2.63 -4.47
C VAL A 262 -0.40 2.86 -4.77
N ALA A 263 -1.01 3.75 -3.99
CA ALA A 263 -2.36 4.27 -4.17
C ALA A 263 -2.29 5.79 -4.31
N ILE A 264 -2.71 6.33 -5.45
CA ILE A 264 -2.76 7.78 -5.69
C ILE A 264 -4.08 8.33 -5.15
N CYS A 265 -4.00 9.44 -4.43
CA CYS A 265 -5.08 10.17 -3.79
C CYS A 265 -5.14 11.58 -4.39
N ASP A 266 -6.15 11.86 -5.22
CA ASP A 266 -6.32 13.15 -5.90
C ASP A 266 -7.81 13.50 -6.01
N PRO A 267 -8.20 14.74 -5.75
CA PRO A 267 -7.46 15.95 -5.39
C PRO A 267 -7.18 16.07 -3.88
N LYS A 268 -6.59 17.21 -3.47
CA LYS A 268 -6.45 17.59 -2.05
C LYS A 268 -7.81 17.75 -1.39
N SER A 269 -7.86 17.42 -0.11
CA SER A 269 -9.01 17.69 0.76
C SER A 269 -9.02 19.15 1.22
N LEU A 270 -10.20 19.71 1.44
CA LEU A 270 -10.37 21.01 2.09
C LEU A 270 -10.75 20.79 3.56
N LYS A 271 -9.99 21.42 4.46
CA LYS A 271 -10.30 21.49 5.90
C LYS A 271 -10.54 22.93 6.30
N PHE A 272 -11.44 23.13 7.25
CA PHE A 272 -11.62 24.45 7.85
C PHE A 272 -10.50 24.71 8.87
N ASP A 273 -9.70 25.72 8.61
CA ASP A 273 -8.67 26.19 9.55
C ASP A 273 -9.31 27.20 10.51
N THR A 274 -9.36 26.85 11.78
CA THR A 274 -9.97 27.69 12.82
C THR A 274 -9.15 28.95 13.13
N THR A 275 -7.85 28.93 12.87
CA THR A 275 -6.95 30.06 13.05
C THR A 275 -7.05 31.03 11.89
N ALA A 276 -6.95 30.52 10.67
CA ALA A 276 -7.07 31.29 9.44
C ALA A 276 -8.53 31.70 9.15
N ARG A 277 -9.53 30.98 9.69
CA ARG A 277 -10.98 31.17 9.49
C ARG A 277 -11.45 31.01 8.04
N TYR A 278 -10.77 30.16 7.27
CA TYR A 278 -11.19 29.77 5.92
C TYR A 278 -10.79 28.33 5.63
N ASN A 279 -11.29 27.79 4.50
CA ASN A 279 -10.97 26.45 4.07
C ASN A 279 -9.59 26.41 3.42
N VAL A 280 -8.71 25.53 3.89
CA VAL A 280 -7.37 25.33 3.37
C VAL A 280 -7.22 23.97 2.70
N PRO A 281 -6.53 23.89 1.56
CA PRO A 281 -6.25 22.61 0.93
C PRO A 281 -5.14 21.89 1.70
N VAL A 282 -5.42 20.62 2.05
CA VAL A 282 -4.48 19.74 2.76
C VAL A 282 -4.23 18.47 1.95
N PRO A 283 -3.04 17.85 2.05
CA PRO A 283 -2.76 16.58 1.41
C PRO A 283 -3.81 15.53 1.76
N SER A 284 -4.27 14.75 0.76
CA SER A 284 -5.32 13.75 0.96
C SER A 284 -4.78 12.39 1.40
N SER A 285 -3.50 12.09 1.16
CA SER A 285 -2.91 10.81 1.51
C SER A 285 -3.10 10.41 2.99
N PRO A 286 -2.99 11.31 4.00
CA PRO A 286 -3.29 10.97 5.39
C PRO A 286 -4.77 10.61 5.61
N GLN A 287 -5.68 11.28 4.89
CA GLN A 287 -7.13 11.00 4.96
C GLN A 287 -7.45 9.60 4.45
N PHE A 288 -6.88 9.21 3.31
CA PHE A 288 -7.09 7.87 2.73
C PHE A 288 -6.49 6.78 3.62
N ALA A 289 -5.28 6.99 4.14
CA ALA A 289 -4.66 6.06 5.06
C ALA A 289 -5.45 5.91 6.37
N ALA A 290 -5.95 7.02 6.92
CA ALA A 290 -6.79 7.01 8.12
C ALA A 290 -8.11 6.27 7.89
N GLN A 291 -8.74 6.47 6.73
CA GLN A 291 -9.97 5.77 6.38
C GLN A 291 -9.74 4.27 6.24
N GLN A 292 -8.63 3.86 5.64
CA GLN A 292 -8.27 2.44 5.57
C GLN A 292 -7.98 1.88 6.97
N ALA A 293 -7.28 2.62 7.82
CA ALA A 293 -7.03 2.22 9.20
C ALA A 293 -8.33 2.08 10.02
N LEU A 294 -9.31 2.96 9.77
CA LEU A 294 -10.65 2.86 10.37
C LEU A 294 -11.35 1.57 9.93
N MET A 295 -11.29 1.22 8.64
CA MET A 295 -11.86 -0.03 8.14
C MET A 295 -11.17 -1.25 8.75
N ASP A 296 -9.85 -1.24 8.87
CA ASP A 296 -9.09 -2.31 9.52
C ASP A 296 -9.55 -2.58 10.96
N LEU A 297 -9.86 -1.51 11.71
CA LEU A 297 -10.27 -1.62 13.11
C LEU A 297 -11.75 -1.96 13.29
N SER A 298 -12.62 -1.57 12.34
CA SER A 298 -14.07 -1.71 12.47
C SER A 298 -14.63 -2.93 11.74
N GLN A 299 -14.07 -3.31 10.60
CA GLN A 299 -14.58 -4.37 9.73
C GLN A 299 -13.55 -5.47 9.46
N GLY A 300 -12.26 -5.10 9.38
CA GLY A 300 -11.16 -6.00 9.07
C GLY A 300 -10.30 -5.50 7.90
N PHE A 301 -9.08 -5.99 7.85
CA PHE A 301 -8.04 -5.54 6.91
C PHE A 301 -8.32 -5.88 5.43
N TRP A 302 -9.26 -6.76 5.16
CA TRP A 302 -9.70 -7.17 3.82
C TRP A 302 -10.82 -6.27 3.26
N TRP A 303 -11.34 -5.34 4.05
CA TRP A 303 -12.33 -4.38 3.59
C TRP A 303 -11.69 -3.21 2.85
N SER A 304 -12.40 -2.74 1.82
CA SER A 304 -12.01 -1.54 1.09
C SER A 304 -12.37 -0.27 1.86
N GLY A 305 -11.49 0.73 1.85
CA GLY A 305 -11.77 2.08 2.35
C GLY A 305 -12.65 2.93 1.44
N SER A 306 -13.05 2.40 0.27
CA SER A 306 -13.90 3.07 -0.70
C SER A 306 -15.38 3.07 -0.26
N ASN A 307 -16.13 4.07 -0.73
CA ASN A 307 -17.56 4.27 -0.47
C ASN A 307 -17.92 4.39 1.03
N VAL A 308 -16.99 4.92 1.82
CA VAL A 308 -17.21 5.17 3.24
C VAL A 308 -17.21 6.69 3.49
N PRO A 309 -18.16 7.22 4.29
CA PRO A 309 -18.20 8.64 4.61
C PRO A 309 -16.89 9.14 5.23
N VAL A 310 -16.41 10.27 4.74
CA VAL A 310 -15.17 10.91 5.20
C VAL A 310 -15.50 11.96 6.25
N LYS A 311 -14.79 11.93 7.38
CA LYS A 311 -14.91 12.92 8.45
C LYS A 311 -13.78 13.94 8.38
N GLY A 312 -14.00 15.12 8.95
CA GLY A 312 -12.97 16.14 9.13
C GLY A 312 -12.64 16.96 7.89
N ILE A 313 -13.39 16.81 6.78
CA ILE A 313 -13.24 17.64 5.58
C ILE A 313 -14.55 18.41 5.28
N VAL A 314 -14.41 19.54 4.60
CA VAL A 314 -15.52 20.36 4.13
C VAL A 314 -15.70 20.32 2.61
N GLY A 315 -14.77 19.67 1.91
CA GLY A 315 -14.78 19.54 0.46
C GLY A 315 -13.48 19.00 -0.10
N THR A 316 -13.33 19.17 -1.40
CA THR A 316 -12.09 18.93 -2.16
C THR A 316 -11.66 20.21 -2.83
N ASN A 317 -10.35 20.42 -2.98
CA ASN A 317 -9.80 21.62 -3.60
C ASN A 317 -10.25 21.76 -5.06
N ARG A 318 -10.36 20.63 -5.75
CA ARG A 318 -10.95 20.50 -7.08
C ARG A 318 -12.20 19.62 -6.97
N PRO A 319 -13.40 20.15 -7.26
CA PRO A 319 -14.62 19.35 -7.22
C PRO A 319 -14.57 18.23 -8.27
N ILE A 320 -15.00 17.03 -7.87
CA ILE A 320 -15.07 15.86 -8.74
C ILE A 320 -16.54 15.47 -8.90
N GLU A 321 -17.00 15.52 -10.15
CA GLU A 321 -18.36 15.14 -10.50
C GLU A 321 -18.53 13.62 -10.53
N TYR A 322 -19.55 13.14 -9.85
CA TYR A 322 -20.00 11.76 -9.91
C TYR A 322 -21.18 11.63 -10.91
N PRO A 323 -21.18 10.64 -11.81
CA PRO A 323 -20.17 9.59 -12.00
C PRO A 323 -19.10 9.92 -13.05
N SER A 324 -19.22 10.98 -13.83
CA SER A 324 -18.41 11.22 -15.04
C SER A 324 -16.90 11.31 -14.75
N GLN A 325 -16.52 12.31 -13.96
CA GLN A 325 -15.10 12.56 -13.66
C GLN A 325 -14.52 11.50 -12.71
N SER A 326 -15.32 11.03 -11.75
CA SER A 326 -14.88 9.98 -10.83
C SER A 326 -14.63 8.66 -11.56
N ASN A 327 -15.45 8.31 -12.56
CA ASN A 327 -15.21 7.12 -13.38
C ASN A 327 -13.93 7.24 -14.21
N TYR A 328 -13.70 8.41 -14.84
CA TYR A 328 -12.48 8.67 -15.60
C TYR A 328 -11.22 8.51 -14.73
N LEU A 329 -11.22 9.04 -13.49
CA LEU A 329 -10.11 8.89 -12.56
C LEU A 329 -9.92 7.43 -12.12
N ASN A 330 -11.02 6.74 -11.77
CA ASN A 330 -10.96 5.34 -11.32
C ASN A 330 -10.54 4.38 -12.44
N GLU A 331 -10.96 4.61 -13.68
CA GLU A 331 -10.50 3.86 -14.86
C GLU A 331 -8.98 3.94 -15.01
N ASN A 332 -8.41 5.10 -14.67
CA ASN A 332 -6.97 5.35 -14.66
C ASN A 332 -6.30 5.03 -13.32
N ARG A 333 -6.95 4.26 -12.42
CA ARG A 333 -6.39 3.83 -11.13
C ARG A 333 -6.05 4.97 -10.16
N ILE A 334 -6.80 6.04 -10.18
CA ILE A 334 -6.67 7.18 -9.27
C ILE A 334 -7.85 7.14 -8.30
N ASN A 335 -7.56 7.20 -7.02
CA ASN A 335 -8.57 7.24 -5.96
C ASN A 335 -8.93 8.69 -5.66
N THR A 336 -10.23 8.97 -5.52
CA THR A 336 -10.72 10.34 -5.38
C THR A 336 -11.72 10.47 -4.23
N ILE A 337 -12.22 11.66 -4.01
CA ILE A 337 -13.29 11.98 -3.05
C ILE A 337 -14.45 12.59 -3.81
N VAL A 338 -15.65 12.04 -3.61
CA VAL A 338 -16.87 12.49 -4.26
C VAL A 338 -17.94 12.82 -3.24
N ASN A 339 -18.88 13.71 -3.61
CA ASN A 339 -20.12 13.91 -2.89
C ASN A 339 -21.28 13.39 -3.76
N ILE A 340 -21.95 12.34 -3.32
CA ILE A 340 -23.03 11.70 -4.06
C ILE A 340 -24.35 12.18 -3.46
N ASN A 341 -25.18 12.82 -4.27
CA ASN A 341 -26.50 13.31 -3.90
C ASN A 341 -26.55 14.19 -2.62
N ASN A 342 -25.49 14.91 -2.33
CA ASN A 342 -25.32 15.71 -1.11
C ASN A 342 -25.38 14.91 0.22
N ASP A 343 -25.10 13.59 0.16
CA ASP A 343 -25.03 12.70 1.33
C ASP A 343 -23.62 12.68 1.98
N GLY A 344 -22.89 13.78 1.81
CA GLY A 344 -21.54 13.95 2.35
C GLY A 344 -20.43 13.38 1.43
N PHE A 345 -19.22 13.71 1.80
CA PHE A 345 -18.03 13.29 1.06
C PHE A 345 -17.67 11.84 1.36
N ARG A 346 -17.27 11.11 0.32
CA ARG A 346 -16.84 9.70 0.39
C ARG A 346 -15.57 9.48 -0.40
N ILE A 347 -14.65 8.66 0.10
CA ILE A 347 -13.58 8.12 -0.72
C ILE A 347 -14.19 7.25 -1.81
N TRP A 348 -13.74 7.44 -3.06
CA TRP A 348 -14.22 6.72 -4.22
C TRP A 348 -13.04 6.14 -5.00
N GLY A 349 -12.91 4.82 -4.88
CA GLY A 349 -11.79 4.04 -5.42
C GLY A 349 -11.01 3.32 -4.33
N GLY A 350 -10.54 2.12 -4.68
CA GLY A 350 -9.69 1.27 -3.85
C GLY A 350 -8.58 0.67 -4.70
N TRP A 351 -8.02 1.50 -5.62
CA TRP A 351 -7.13 1.08 -6.69
C TRP A 351 -5.67 1.27 -6.32
N THR A 352 -4.85 0.28 -6.69
CA THR A 352 -3.39 0.41 -6.73
C THR A 352 -2.94 0.91 -8.10
N CYS A 353 -1.67 1.26 -8.23
CA CYS A 353 -1.05 1.59 -9.52
C CYS A 353 -0.53 0.37 -10.28
N ALA A 354 -0.97 -0.84 -9.95
CA ALA A 354 -0.54 -2.05 -10.64
C ALA A 354 -1.04 -2.10 -12.09
N SER A 355 -0.19 -2.56 -13.00
CA SER A 355 -0.61 -2.98 -14.34
C SER A 355 -1.19 -4.40 -14.33
N ASP A 356 -0.76 -5.25 -13.38
CA ASP A 356 -1.32 -6.58 -13.16
C ASP A 356 -2.72 -6.47 -12.52
N LEU A 357 -3.72 -7.04 -13.19
CA LEU A 357 -5.12 -7.05 -12.75
C LEU A 357 -5.32 -7.83 -11.45
N ASN A 358 -4.46 -8.80 -11.14
CA ASN A 358 -4.55 -9.58 -9.89
C ASN A 358 -4.30 -8.72 -8.65
N TRP A 359 -3.49 -7.67 -8.78
CA TRP A 359 -3.10 -6.80 -7.67
C TRP A 359 -3.65 -5.39 -7.77
N GLN A 360 -4.70 -5.20 -8.55
CA GLN A 360 -5.30 -3.89 -8.80
C GLN A 360 -6.01 -3.26 -7.60
N PHE A 361 -6.34 -4.03 -6.56
CA PHE A 361 -7.08 -3.53 -5.39
C PHE A 361 -6.20 -3.45 -4.14
N ILE A 362 -6.30 -2.34 -3.41
CA ILE A 362 -5.60 -2.11 -2.15
C ILE A 362 -5.94 -3.20 -1.14
N SER A 363 -7.23 -3.53 -0.96
CA SER A 363 -7.68 -4.55 0.01
C SER A 363 -7.12 -5.94 -0.30
N VAL A 364 -7.05 -6.33 -1.59
CA VAL A 364 -6.50 -7.62 -2.03
C VAL A 364 -5.00 -7.70 -1.72
N ARG A 365 -4.21 -6.66 -2.10
CA ARG A 365 -2.77 -6.63 -1.82
C ARG A 365 -2.50 -6.67 -0.32
N ARG A 366 -3.22 -5.87 0.46
CA ARG A 366 -3.06 -5.81 1.91
C ARG A 366 -3.46 -7.10 2.59
N CYS A 367 -4.55 -7.73 2.16
CA CYS A 367 -4.98 -9.02 2.69
C CYS A 367 -3.87 -10.08 2.50
N ALA A 368 -3.31 -10.18 1.29
CA ALA A 368 -2.22 -11.10 1.01
C ALA A 368 -0.99 -10.82 1.89
N ASP A 369 -0.60 -9.56 2.07
CA ASP A 369 0.53 -9.17 2.91
C ASP A 369 0.32 -9.57 4.38
N ILE A 370 -0.88 -9.34 4.92
CA ILE A 370 -1.20 -9.64 6.31
C ILE A 370 -1.28 -11.14 6.57
N VAL A 371 -1.87 -11.90 5.64
CA VAL A 371 -1.90 -13.36 5.71
C VAL A 371 -0.47 -13.92 5.73
N ASN A 372 0.39 -13.46 4.81
CA ASN A 372 1.78 -13.89 4.74
C ASN A 372 2.58 -13.55 6.01
N ASP A 373 2.43 -12.32 6.55
CA ASP A 373 3.10 -11.91 7.79
C ASP A 373 2.66 -12.76 9.01
N ASN A 374 1.38 -13.07 9.09
CA ASN A 374 0.85 -13.87 10.20
C ASN A 374 1.31 -15.33 10.12
N LEU A 375 1.38 -15.90 8.91
CA LEU A 375 1.94 -17.22 8.69
C LEU A 375 3.43 -17.28 9.05
N GLU A 376 4.21 -16.28 8.61
CA GLU A 376 5.64 -16.18 8.94
C GLU A 376 5.85 -16.17 10.45
N LEU A 377 5.13 -15.33 11.20
CA LEU A 377 5.21 -15.27 12.66
C LEU A 377 4.76 -16.58 13.34
N ALA A 378 3.70 -17.21 12.84
CA ALA A 378 3.21 -18.46 13.37
C ALA A 378 4.21 -19.60 13.19
N LEU A 379 4.93 -19.60 12.08
CA LEU A 379 5.90 -20.63 11.74
C LEU A 379 7.27 -20.42 12.41
N LEU A 380 7.61 -19.21 12.86
CA LEU A 380 8.88 -18.92 13.55
C LEU A 380 9.15 -19.85 14.73
N LYS A 381 8.12 -20.29 15.45
CA LYS A 381 8.26 -21.19 16.60
C LYS A 381 8.73 -22.60 16.23
N PHE A 382 8.73 -22.96 14.95
CA PHE A 382 9.23 -24.26 14.46
C PHE A 382 10.65 -24.19 13.92
N VAL A 383 11.20 -22.98 13.72
CA VAL A 383 12.61 -22.78 13.38
C VAL A 383 13.48 -23.41 14.47
N ASP A 384 14.58 -24.03 14.12
CA ASP A 384 15.53 -24.78 14.97
C ASP A 384 14.94 -26.03 15.65
N LYS A 385 13.71 -26.44 15.33
CA LYS A 385 13.17 -27.72 15.80
C LYS A 385 13.53 -28.86 14.86
N PRO A 386 13.79 -30.08 15.38
CA PRO A 386 14.15 -31.21 14.56
C PRO A 386 13.02 -31.60 13.62
N PHE A 387 13.37 -32.11 12.42
CA PHE A 387 12.42 -32.77 11.55
C PHE A 387 11.83 -33.99 12.26
N SER A 388 10.52 -33.98 12.45
CA SER A 388 9.77 -35.09 12.98
C SER A 388 8.38 -35.13 12.36
N THR A 389 7.76 -36.30 12.29
CA THR A 389 6.39 -36.44 11.79
C THR A 389 5.42 -35.53 12.55
N ALA A 390 5.61 -35.37 13.87
CA ALA A 390 4.80 -34.50 14.69
C ALA A 390 4.96 -33.03 14.31
N ASN A 391 6.19 -32.53 14.21
CA ASN A 391 6.45 -31.12 13.83
C ASN A 391 5.93 -30.79 12.44
N LEU A 392 6.12 -31.68 11.46
CA LEU A 392 5.59 -31.48 10.10
C LEU A 392 4.06 -31.43 10.07
N LYS A 393 3.39 -32.34 10.81
CA LYS A 393 1.92 -32.30 10.96
C LYS A 393 1.45 -31.01 11.64
N PHE A 394 2.10 -30.57 12.72
CA PHE A 394 1.75 -29.33 13.41
C PHE A 394 1.92 -28.08 12.51
N ILE A 395 2.95 -28.04 11.69
CA ILE A 395 3.16 -26.95 10.72
C ILE A 395 1.98 -26.88 9.75
N VAL A 396 1.64 -28.01 9.09
CA VAL A 396 0.58 -28.04 8.08
C VAL A 396 -0.80 -27.82 8.71
N GLU A 397 -1.16 -28.58 9.76
CA GLU A 397 -2.48 -28.46 10.38
C GLU A 397 -2.68 -27.14 11.12
N GLY A 398 -1.63 -26.60 11.72
CA GLY A 398 -1.68 -25.28 12.33
C GLY A 398 -1.91 -24.18 11.30
N SER A 399 -1.24 -24.26 10.15
CA SER A 399 -1.47 -23.33 9.04
C SER A 399 -2.88 -23.49 8.48
N ARG A 400 -3.38 -24.72 8.29
CA ARG A 400 -4.76 -24.97 7.87
C ARG A 400 -5.79 -24.44 8.87
N SER A 401 -5.51 -24.54 10.17
CA SER A 401 -6.38 -23.97 11.21
C SER A 401 -6.47 -22.43 11.10
N PHE A 402 -5.35 -21.77 10.82
CA PHE A 402 -5.32 -20.34 10.55
C PHE A 402 -6.17 -19.96 9.33
N PHE A 403 -6.05 -20.68 8.22
CA PHE A 403 -6.84 -20.43 7.03
C PHE A 403 -8.34 -20.66 7.24
N ARG A 404 -8.73 -21.72 7.99
CA ARG A 404 -10.14 -21.91 8.39
C ARG A 404 -10.69 -20.73 9.19
N GLN A 405 -9.87 -20.15 10.07
CA GLN A 405 -10.28 -18.95 10.80
C GLN A 405 -10.46 -17.78 9.86
N MET A 406 -9.51 -17.52 8.94
CA MET A 406 -9.59 -16.41 7.98
C MET A 406 -10.80 -16.56 7.04
N GLU A 407 -11.13 -17.76 6.61
CA GLU A 407 -12.34 -18.05 5.81
C GLU A 407 -13.61 -17.76 6.62
N ASN A 408 -13.69 -18.23 7.86
CA ASN A 408 -14.85 -17.99 8.75
C ASN A 408 -15.06 -16.49 9.04
N GLU A 409 -13.99 -15.70 9.12
CA GLU A 409 -14.04 -14.25 9.27
C GLU A 409 -14.37 -13.53 7.95
N GLY A 410 -14.31 -14.23 6.80
CA GLY A 410 -14.52 -13.67 5.48
C GLY A 410 -13.30 -12.93 4.91
N ALA A 411 -12.12 -13.11 5.49
CA ALA A 411 -10.87 -12.49 5.04
C ALA A 411 -10.30 -13.16 3.78
N ILE A 412 -10.66 -14.40 3.52
CA ILE A 412 -10.29 -15.14 2.30
C ILE A 412 -11.49 -15.92 1.78
N LEU A 413 -11.47 -16.23 0.48
CA LEU A 413 -12.48 -17.04 -0.18
C LEU A 413 -12.23 -18.55 0.05
N PRO A 414 -13.26 -19.41 -0.06
CA PRO A 414 -13.11 -20.85 -0.04
C PRO A 414 -12.20 -21.36 -1.15
N GLY A 415 -11.55 -22.52 -0.92
CA GLY A 415 -10.67 -23.15 -1.91
C GLY A 415 -9.18 -22.94 -1.66
N TRP A 416 -8.82 -22.41 -0.50
CA TRP A 416 -7.45 -22.39 -0.01
C TRP A 416 -6.93 -23.78 0.33
N ASP A 417 -5.60 -23.97 0.29
CA ASP A 417 -4.94 -25.19 0.74
C ASP A 417 -3.52 -24.91 1.24
N VAL A 418 -3.03 -25.80 2.09
CA VAL A 418 -1.66 -25.81 2.61
C VAL A 418 -1.13 -27.24 2.54
N TRP A 419 0.03 -27.41 1.88
CA TRP A 419 0.63 -28.74 1.69
C TRP A 419 2.15 -28.67 1.71
N LEU A 420 2.80 -29.83 1.85
CA LEU A 420 4.23 -29.96 1.63
C LEU A 420 4.49 -30.02 0.13
N LEU A 421 5.42 -29.22 -0.37
CA LEU A 421 5.75 -29.27 -1.81
C LEU A 421 6.48 -30.57 -2.16
N ASP A 422 6.14 -31.15 -3.32
CA ASP A 422 6.81 -32.34 -3.85
C ASP A 422 8.29 -32.10 -4.22
N THR A 423 8.70 -30.83 -4.28
CA THR A 423 10.10 -30.42 -4.47
C THR A 423 10.95 -30.47 -3.20
N ASN A 424 10.44 -30.96 -2.06
CA ASN A 424 11.23 -31.26 -0.88
C ASN A 424 12.11 -32.49 -1.17
N THR A 425 13.42 -32.30 -1.28
CA THR A 425 14.39 -33.41 -1.45
C THR A 425 14.98 -33.85 -0.12
N SER A 426 15.47 -35.10 -0.06
CA SER A 426 16.14 -35.62 1.15
C SER A 426 17.39 -34.80 1.50
N GLU A 427 18.09 -34.33 0.47
CA GLU A 427 19.31 -33.52 0.61
C GLU A 427 18.98 -32.15 1.22
N GLU A 428 17.93 -31.47 0.76
CA GLU A 428 17.51 -30.17 1.31
C GLU A 428 16.98 -30.30 2.75
N MET A 429 16.19 -31.36 3.03
CA MET A 429 15.72 -31.63 4.39
C MET A 429 16.89 -31.92 5.34
N ALA A 430 17.93 -32.61 4.88
CA ALA A 430 19.16 -32.82 5.66
C ALA A 430 19.94 -31.53 5.91
N GLN A 431 19.76 -30.50 5.06
CA GLN A 431 20.30 -29.15 5.23
C GLN A 431 19.38 -28.24 6.08
N GLY A 432 18.27 -28.75 6.59
CA GLY A 432 17.31 -27.99 7.42
C GLY A 432 16.26 -27.21 6.63
N ILE A 433 16.09 -27.46 5.31
CA ILE A 433 15.16 -26.73 4.46
C ILE A 433 13.82 -27.47 4.35
N LEU A 434 12.72 -26.76 4.66
CA LEU A 434 11.34 -27.25 4.47
C LEU A 434 10.60 -26.30 3.52
N LYS A 435 9.99 -26.84 2.48
CA LYS A 435 9.19 -26.07 1.51
C LYS A 435 7.71 -26.37 1.68
N LEU A 436 6.91 -25.31 1.87
CA LEU A 436 5.46 -25.36 1.98
C LEU A 436 4.80 -24.73 0.75
N GLY A 437 3.76 -25.34 0.23
CA GLY A 437 2.82 -24.75 -0.72
C GLY A 437 1.65 -24.14 0.05
N VAL A 438 1.29 -22.91 -0.32
CA VAL A 438 0.13 -22.20 0.24
C VAL A 438 -0.64 -21.57 -0.90
N LYS A 439 -1.94 -21.84 -0.96
CA LYS A 439 -2.86 -21.27 -1.94
C LYS A 439 -4.02 -20.62 -1.22
N PHE A 440 -4.35 -19.39 -1.55
CA PHE A 440 -5.52 -18.67 -1.04
C PHE A 440 -5.90 -17.50 -1.96
N GLU A 441 -7.14 -17.02 -1.84
CA GLU A 441 -7.66 -15.91 -2.62
C GLU A 441 -8.29 -14.86 -1.69
N PRO A 442 -7.76 -13.62 -1.64
CA PRO A 442 -8.41 -12.51 -0.96
C PRO A 442 -9.69 -12.08 -1.69
N PRO A 443 -10.76 -11.65 -0.98
CA PRO A 443 -11.96 -11.18 -1.63
C PRO A 443 -11.72 -9.84 -2.32
N ALA A 444 -12.06 -9.76 -3.62
CA ALA A 444 -12.08 -8.49 -4.34
C ALA A 444 -13.31 -7.66 -3.94
N PRO A 445 -13.19 -6.32 -3.84
CA PRO A 445 -14.34 -5.47 -3.59
C PRO A 445 -15.29 -5.45 -4.80
N ILE A 446 -16.60 -5.36 -4.55
CA ILE A 446 -17.59 -5.17 -5.60
C ILE A 446 -17.52 -3.72 -6.07
N VAL A 447 -17.10 -3.49 -7.31
CA VAL A 447 -16.94 -2.14 -7.89
C VAL A 447 -18.00 -1.79 -8.92
N ASP A 448 -18.69 -2.79 -9.50
CA ASP A 448 -19.72 -2.61 -10.52
C ASP A 448 -20.91 -3.56 -10.25
N ILE A 449 -22.08 -2.99 -10.08
CA ILE A 449 -23.32 -3.76 -9.90
C ILE A 449 -24.24 -3.45 -11.09
N ARG A 450 -24.40 -4.43 -11.97
CA ARG A 450 -25.25 -4.31 -13.16
C ARG A 450 -26.63 -4.84 -12.87
N MET A 451 -27.64 -3.96 -12.88
CA MET A 451 -29.03 -4.31 -12.63
C MET A 451 -29.85 -4.12 -13.90
N THR A 452 -30.59 -5.15 -14.28
CA THR A 452 -31.57 -5.05 -15.37
C THR A 452 -32.96 -5.02 -14.77
N THR A 453 -33.70 -3.98 -15.07
CA THR A 453 -35.09 -3.84 -14.61
C THR A 453 -36.04 -4.22 -15.73
N TYR A 454 -37.09 -4.94 -15.37
CA TYR A 454 -38.14 -5.36 -16.29
C TYR A 454 -39.49 -4.77 -15.85
N ARG A 455 -40.26 -4.27 -16.79
CA ARG A 455 -41.62 -3.86 -16.55
C ARG A 455 -42.51 -5.09 -16.51
N SER A 456 -43.25 -5.30 -15.41
CA SER A 456 -44.19 -6.43 -15.27
C SER A 456 -45.64 -5.97 -15.55
N LEU A 457 -46.18 -6.40 -16.67
CA LEU A 457 -47.59 -6.13 -17.00
C LEU A 457 -48.57 -7.00 -16.20
N VAL A 458 -48.10 -8.09 -15.62
CA VAL A 458 -48.89 -8.98 -14.75
C VAL A 458 -49.44 -8.23 -13.53
N SER A 459 -48.77 -7.19 -13.09
CA SER A 459 -49.25 -6.35 -11.98
C SER A 459 -50.58 -5.68 -12.24
N TYR A 460 -50.92 -5.37 -13.49
CA TYR A 460 -52.26 -4.84 -13.84
C TYR A 460 -53.35 -5.89 -13.69
N GLN A 461 -53.04 -7.15 -14.01
CA GLN A 461 -53.98 -8.26 -13.84
C GLN A 461 -54.21 -8.57 -12.36
N LEU A 462 -53.17 -8.51 -11.56
CA LEU A 462 -53.28 -8.66 -10.10
C LEU A 462 -54.08 -7.54 -9.48
N LEU A 463 -53.87 -6.29 -9.92
CA LEU A 463 -54.67 -5.14 -9.48
C LEU A 463 -56.14 -5.31 -9.85
N PHE A 464 -56.43 -5.68 -11.10
CA PHE A 464 -57.80 -5.90 -11.56
C PHE A 464 -58.49 -7.02 -10.77
N ASN A 465 -57.83 -8.16 -10.57
CA ASN A 465 -58.37 -9.27 -9.80
C ASN A 465 -58.66 -8.85 -8.33
N LYS A 466 -57.75 -8.10 -7.71
CA LYS A 466 -57.91 -7.59 -6.35
C LYS A 466 -59.12 -6.67 -6.25
N VAL A 467 -59.26 -5.68 -7.14
CA VAL A 467 -60.40 -4.74 -7.18
C VAL A 467 -61.69 -5.49 -7.44
N THR A 468 -61.70 -6.44 -8.38
CA THR A 468 -62.88 -7.26 -8.66
C THR A 468 -63.33 -8.07 -7.44
N GLN A 469 -62.38 -8.64 -6.71
CA GLN A 469 -62.65 -9.40 -5.48
C GLN A 469 -63.21 -8.50 -4.36
N GLU A 470 -62.64 -7.30 -4.19
CA GLU A 470 -63.13 -6.31 -3.21
C GLU A 470 -64.58 -5.83 -3.53
N ILE A 471 -64.86 -5.56 -4.81
CA ILE A 471 -66.23 -5.20 -5.26
C ILE A 471 -67.18 -6.37 -5.04
N THR A 472 -66.80 -7.60 -5.41
CA THR A 472 -67.62 -8.80 -5.29
C THR A 472 -67.88 -9.19 -3.82
N SER A 473 -66.92 -8.95 -2.93
CA SER A 473 -67.05 -9.25 -1.50
C SER A 473 -67.80 -8.17 -0.70
N GLY A 474 -68.21 -7.07 -1.33
CA GLY A 474 -68.89 -5.98 -0.67
C GLY A 474 -68.04 -5.13 0.27
N ALA A 475 -66.73 -5.26 0.26
CA ALA A 475 -65.83 -4.54 1.14
C ALA A 475 -65.71 -3.02 0.84
N LEU A 476 -66.30 -2.54 -0.27
CA LEU A 476 -66.42 -1.12 -0.65
C LEU A 476 -67.73 -0.46 -0.26
N ALA A 477 -68.59 -1.15 0.51
CA ALA A 477 -69.85 -0.66 0.92
C ALA A 477 -69.95 -0.25 2.42
N ALA A 478 -68.77 0.10 3.03
CA ALA A 478 -68.73 0.62 4.40
C ALA A 478 -67.92 1.94 4.46
#